data_baeadc23777f702d864d3d97a89943b6
#
_entry.id   baeadc23777f702d864d3d97a89943b6
#
_cell.length_a   1.000
_cell.length_b   1.000
_cell.length_c   1.000
_cell.angle_alpha   90.00
_cell.angle_beta   90.00
_cell.angle_gamma   90.00
#
_symmetry.space_group_name_H-M   'P 1'
#
loop_
_entity.id
_entity.type
_entity.pdbx_description
1 polymer ?
#
loop_
_entity_poly.entity_id
_entity_poly.type
_entity_poly.pdbx_seq_one_letter_code
_entity_poly.pdbx_strand_id
1 'polypeptide(L)'
;SVEAEKRDNSVNYIAESLRAADKLGATKVVVHSGSCAKITRAEALYLAKQTLAKAVALRQSEGLKAIICPETMGKINQLGTLDEVLELCTLDEEMLPCVDFGHLNARTHGEIKTIDDYSAMLDKIENSLGHDRLSQMHIHFSKIEYTNSGERRHLTFADEIYGPQYEPLCELLAKR
;
A
#
# COMPACT_ATOMS: atom_id res chain seq x y z
N SER A 1 -4.69 14.76 -2.74
CA SER A 1 -4.60 16.23 -2.60
C SER A 1 -6.00 16.84 -2.64
N VAL A 2 -6.21 17.95 -1.91
CA VAL A 2 -7.43 18.78 -2.00
C VAL A 2 -7.51 19.56 -3.32
N GLU A 3 -6.38 19.85 -3.94
CA GLU A 3 -6.28 20.57 -5.20
C GLU A 3 -6.61 19.63 -6.37
N ALA A 4 -7.63 20.01 -7.16
CA ALA A 4 -8.09 19.18 -8.30
C ALA A 4 -6.98 18.97 -9.34
N GLU A 5 -6.25 20.03 -9.67
CA GLU A 5 -5.13 19.98 -10.63
C GLU A 5 -4.05 18.98 -10.20
N LYS A 6 -3.69 18.95 -8.91
CA LYS A 6 -2.73 17.97 -8.39
C LYS A 6 -3.24 16.54 -8.45
N ARG A 7 -4.56 16.34 -8.28
CA ARG A 7 -5.15 15.01 -8.45
C ARG A 7 -5.17 14.56 -9.91
N ASP A 8 -5.49 15.46 -10.83
CA ASP A 8 -5.46 15.16 -12.27
C ASP A 8 -4.02 14.87 -12.74
N ASN A 9 -3.03 15.64 -12.26
CA ASN A 9 -1.61 15.32 -12.47
C ASN A 9 -1.21 13.96 -11.88
N SER A 10 -1.76 13.57 -10.72
CA SER A 10 -1.50 12.24 -10.16
C SER A 10 -2.04 11.12 -11.05
N VAL A 11 -3.21 11.30 -11.67
CA VAL A 11 -3.74 10.35 -12.66
C VAL A 11 -2.77 10.20 -13.84
N ASN A 12 -2.25 11.34 -14.35
CA ASN A 12 -1.28 11.32 -15.46
C ASN A 12 0.01 10.58 -15.08
N TYR A 13 0.57 10.83 -13.88
CA TYR A 13 1.77 10.12 -13.42
C TYR A 13 1.53 8.61 -13.27
N ILE A 14 0.38 8.20 -12.74
CA ILE A 14 0.03 6.78 -12.67
C ILE A 14 -0.05 6.19 -14.07
N ALA A 15 -0.70 6.87 -15.01
CA ALA A 15 -0.82 6.42 -16.39
C ALA A 15 0.55 6.29 -17.09
N GLU A 16 1.43 7.27 -16.93
CA GLU A 16 2.80 7.21 -17.45
C GLU A 16 3.59 6.05 -16.85
N SER A 17 3.43 5.81 -15.55
CA SER A 17 4.07 4.68 -14.85
C SER A 17 3.54 3.34 -15.38
N LEU A 18 2.24 3.20 -15.61
CA LEU A 18 1.63 2.00 -16.20
C LEU A 18 2.13 1.75 -17.61
N ARG A 19 2.19 2.78 -18.46
CA ARG A 19 2.75 2.67 -19.84
C ARG A 19 4.23 2.29 -19.83
N ALA A 20 5.01 2.83 -18.87
CA ALA A 20 6.40 2.47 -18.70
C ALA A 20 6.55 1.03 -18.22
N ALA A 21 5.73 0.61 -17.23
CA ALA A 21 5.71 -0.76 -16.73
C ALA A 21 5.45 -1.77 -17.85
N ASP A 22 4.44 -1.54 -18.66
CA ASP A 22 4.12 -2.42 -19.80
C ASP A 22 5.29 -2.53 -20.81
N LYS A 23 5.97 -1.42 -21.11
CA LYS A 23 7.13 -1.43 -21.99
C LYS A 23 8.33 -2.16 -21.41
N LEU A 24 8.48 -2.15 -20.08
CA LEU A 24 9.58 -2.81 -19.36
C LEU A 24 9.25 -4.26 -18.98
N GLY A 25 8.02 -4.73 -19.22
CA GLY A 25 7.56 -6.04 -18.78
C GLY A 25 7.31 -6.14 -17.28
N ALA A 26 7.15 -5.00 -16.58
CA ALA A 26 6.75 -4.99 -15.17
C ALA A 26 5.25 -5.23 -15.04
N THR A 27 4.87 -5.99 -14.02
CA THR A 27 3.47 -6.41 -13.84
C THR A 27 2.70 -5.58 -12.84
N LYS A 28 3.38 -4.77 -12.02
CA LYS A 28 2.78 -4.00 -10.93
C LYS A 28 3.35 -2.59 -10.88
N VAL A 29 2.50 -1.62 -10.52
CA VAL A 29 2.88 -0.23 -10.25
C VAL A 29 2.39 0.13 -8.85
N VAL A 30 3.33 0.39 -7.95
CA VAL A 30 3.04 0.79 -6.57
C VAL A 30 2.65 2.26 -6.52
N VAL A 31 1.57 2.57 -5.80
CA VAL A 31 1.00 3.92 -5.71
C VAL A 31 0.82 4.34 -4.26
N HIS A 32 1.45 5.46 -3.88
CA HIS A 32 1.17 6.13 -2.62
C HIS A 32 -0.14 6.92 -2.74
N SER A 33 -1.12 6.62 -1.92
CA SER A 33 -2.49 7.12 -2.04
C SER A 33 -2.69 8.57 -1.56
N GLY A 34 -1.62 9.22 -1.09
CA GLY A 34 -1.62 10.63 -0.70
C GLY A 34 -1.67 10.84 0.82
N SER A 35 -2.02 12.05 1.23
CA SER A 35 -2.04 12.43 2.64
C SER A 35 -3.31 13.19 3.01
N CYS A 36 -3.63 13.22 4.32
CA CYS A 36 -4.78 13.95 4.85
C CYS A 36 -4.59 15.47 4.76
N ALA A 37 -3.34 15.97 4.74
CA ALA A 37 -3.04 17.41 4.72
C ALA A 37 -3.82 18.17 5.80
N LYS A 38 -4.79 19.01 5.40
CA LYS A 38 -5.62 19.82 6.30
C LYS A 38 -7.11 19.40 6.30
N ILE A 39 -7.44 18.25 5.69
CA ILE A 39 -8.80 17.71 5.61
C ILE A 39 -8.95 16.47 6.48
N THR A 40 -10.17 16.06 6.70
CA THR A 40 -10.44 14.83 7.44
C THR A 40 -9.91 13.60 6.67
N ARG A 41 -9.61 12.53 7.41
CA ARG A 41 -9.14 11.28 6.82
C ARG A 41 -10.17 10.69 5.85
N ALA A 42 -11.46 10.77 6.19
CA ALA A 42 -12.54 10.32 5.33
C ALA A 42 -12.61 11.11 4.00
N GLU A 43 -12.46 12.42 4.04
CA GLU A 43 -12.40 13.26 2.82
C GLU A 43 -11.17 12.94 1.98
N ALA A 44 -10.00 12.75 2.63
CA ALA A 44 -8.78 12.38 1.92
C ALA A 44 -8.93 11.03 1.22
N LEU A 45 -9.52 10.03 1.87
CA LEU A 45 -9.78 8.72 1.30
C LEU A 45 -10.78 8.79 0.13
N TYR A 46 -11.86 9.57 0.29
CA TYR A 46 -12.81 9.82 -0.79
C TYR A 46 -12.14 10.41 -2.04
N LEU A 47 -11.28 11.43 -1.86
CA LEU A 47 -10.53 12.04 -2.97
C LEU A 47 -9.51 11.08 -3.60
N ALA A 48 -8.87 10.23 -2.78
CA ALA A 48 -7.98 9.18 -3.28
C ALA A 48 -8.74 8.15 -4.13
N LYS A 49 -9.91 7.71 -3.68
CA LYS A 49 -10.79 6.83 -4.46
C LYS A 49 -11.15 7.43 -5.82
N GLN A 50 -11.54 8.70 -5.87
CA GLN A 50 -11.82 9.37 -7.14
C GLN A 50 -10.61 9.41 -8.07
N THR A 51 -9.43 9.66 -7.54
CA THR A 51 -8.19 9.71 -8.32
C THR A 51 -7.83 8.32 -8.88
N LEU A 52 -7.88 7.29 -8.03
CA LEU A 52 -7.59 5.91 -8.44
C LEU A 52 -8.63 5.37 -9.42
N ALA A 53 -9.92 5.68 -9.23
CA ALA A 53 -10.97 5.28 -10.18
C ALA A 53 -10.72 5.85 -11.59
N LYS A 54 -10.27 7.12 -11.70
CA LYS A 54 -9.84 7.71 -12.99
C LYS A 54 -8.63 6.97 -13.57
N ALA A 55 -7.64 6.62 -12.74
CA ALA A 55 -6.47 5.89 -13.20
C ALA A 55 -6.81 4.47 -13.67
N VAL A 56 -7.72 3.78 -12.97
CA VAL A 56 -8.26 2.47 -13.39
C VAL A 56 -8.96 2.57 -14.74
N ALA A 57 -9.87 3.55 -14.88
CA ALA A 57 -10.60 3.76 -16.14
C ALA A 57 -9.65 4.04 -17.32
N LEU A 58 -8.60 4.83 -17.09
CA LEU A 58 -7.57 5.11 -18.09
C LEU A 58 -6.77 3.84 -18.42
N ARG A 59 -6.33 3.08 -17.41
CA ARG A 59 -5.66 1.79 -17.59
C ARG A 59 -6.47 0.85 -18.50
N GLN A 60 -7.76 0.72 -18.19
CA GLN A 60 -8.68 -0.13 -18.98
C GLN A 60 -8.87 0.39 -20.41
N SER A 61 -9.06 1.69 -20.57
CA SER A 61 -9.28 2.31 -21.90
C SER A 61 -8.07 2.19 -22.84
N GLU A 62 -6.85 2.18 -22.27
CA GLU A 62 -5.61 2.01 -23.02
C GLU A 62 -5.16 0.54 -23.13
N GLY A 63 -5.85 -0.40 -22.48
CA GLY A 63 -5.50 -1.83 -22.47
C GLY A 63 -4.18 -2.13 -21.78
N LEU A 64 -3.76 -1.30 -20.80
CA LEU A 64 -2.53 -1.48 -20.05
C LEU A 64 -2.66 -2.65 -19.09
N LYS A 65 -1.61 -3.48 -19.00
CA LYS A 65 -1.63 -4.76 -18.29
C LYS A 65 -1.14 -4.64 -16.84
N ALA A 66 -0.19 -3.73 -16.59
CA ALA A 66 0.36 -3.56 -15.25
C ALA A 66 -0.74 -3.19 -14.24
N ILE A 67 -0.66 -3.80 -13.05
CA ILE A 67 -1.67 -3.71 -11.99
C ILE A 67 -1.34 -2.52 -11.08
N ILE A 68 -2.36 -1.75 -10.69
CA ILE A 68 -2.22 -0.68 -9.70
C ILE A 68 -2.22 -1.28 -8.30
N CYS A 69 -1.17 -1.00 -7.52
CA CYS A 69 -0.99 -1.51 -6.17
C CYS A 69 -0.91 -0.35 -5.16
N PRO A 70 -2.03 0.05 -4.51
CA PRO A 70 -1.99 1.02 -3.42
C PRO A 70 -1.14 0.49 -2.27
N GLU A 71 -0.26 1.34 -1.71
CA GLU A 71 0.68 0.93 -0.68
C GLU A 71 0.25 1.37 0.73
N THR A 72 0.50 0.50 1.71
CA THR A 72 0.41 0.87 3.13
C THR A 72 1.56 1.83 3.48
N MET A 73 1.26 2.90 4.26
CA MET A 73 2.20 3.99 4.52
C MET A 73 2.54 4.12 6.00
N GLY A 74 3.81 4.45 6.29
CA GLY A 74 4.33 4.53 7.66
C GLY A 74 4.03 5.84 8.39
N LYS A 75 3.87 6.96 7.68
CA LYS A 75 3.55 8.26 8.31
C LYS A 75 2.07 8.34 8.65
N ILE A 76 1.76 8.74 9.90
CA ILE A 76 0.37 8.80 10.39
C ILE A 76 -0.51 9.72 9.55
N ASN A 77 0.04 10.84 9.04
CA ASN A 77 -0.71 11.79 8.22
C ASN A 77 -0.90 11.35 6.75
N GLN A 78 -0.30 10.23 6.32
CA GLN A 78 -0.54 9.65 5.00
C GLN A 78 -1.71 8.66 5.06
N LEU A 79 -2.49 8.60 3.98
CA LEU A 79 -3.40 7.48 3.72
C LEU A 79 -2.58 6.21 3.50
N GLY A 80 -2.98 5.11 4.08
CA GLY A 80 -2.26 3.86 3.96
C GLY A 80 -2.24 3.05 5.25
N THR A 81 -3.30 3.13 6.08
CA THR A 81 -3.60 2.03 7.00
C THR A 81 -3.95 0.79 6.18
N LEU A 82 -3.86 -0.40 6.77
CA LEU A 82 -4.25 -1.61 6.06
C LEU A 82 -5.71 -1.52 5.59
N ASP A 83 -6.63 -1.05 6.44
CA ASP A 83 -8.05 -0.89 6.09
C ASP A 83 -8.25 0.04 4.88
N GLU A 84 -7.56 1.17 4.86
CA GLU A 84 -7.66 2.12 3.75
C GLU A 84 -7.15 1.53 2.43
N VAL A 85 -6.04 0.80 2.47
CA VAL A 85 -5.49 0.14 1.28
C VAL A 85 -6.44 -0.95 0.78
N LEU A 86 -7.00 -1.76 1.67
CA LEU A 86 -7.99 -2.77 1.31
C LEU A 86 -9.24 -2.13 0.71
N GLU A 87 -9.73 -1.02 1.29
CA GLU A 87 -10.85 -0.26 0.75
C GLU A 87 -10.55 0.36 -0.63
N LEU A 88 -9.33 0.85 -0.87
CA LEU A 88 -8.91 1.33 -2.20
C LEU A 88 -8.87 0.18 -3.22
N CYS A 89 -8.46 -1.00 -2.82
CA CYS A 89 -8.44 -2.17 -3.68
C CYS A 89 -9.83 -2.67 -4.08
N THR A 90 -10.92 -2.23 -3.45
CA THR A 90 -12.29 -2.57 -3.89
C THR A 90 -12.75 -1.80 -5.12
N LEU A 91 -11.99 -0.80 -5.59
CA LEU A 91 -12.33 -0.01 -6.78
C LEU A 91 -12.25 -0.81 -8.08
N ASP A 92 -11.44 -1.86 -8.10
CA ASP A 92 -11.26 -2.73 -9.26
C ASP A 92 -10.78 -4.12 -8.79
N GLU A 93 -11.30 -5.19 -9.39
CA GLU A 93 -10.99 -6.56 -8.99
C GLU A 93 -9.54 -6.97 -9.28
N GLU A 94 -8.87 -6.30 -10.20
CA GLU A 94 -7.46 -6.54 -10.52
C GLU A 94 -6.50 -5.79 -9.60
N MET A 95 -6.94 -4.74 -8.88
CA MET A 95 -6.06 -4.03 -7.96
C MET A 95 -5.59 -4.94 -6.83
N LEU A 96 -4.30 -4.93 -6.55
CA LEU A 96 -3.68 -5.70 -5.48
C LEU A 96 -3.10 -4.77 -4.41
N PRO A 97 -3.17 -5.13 -3.13
CA PRO A 97 -2.52 -4.33 -2.10
C PRO A 97 -0.99 -4.47 -2.21
N CYS A 98 -0.29 -3.35 -2.02
CA CYS A 98 1.13 -3.36 -1.67
C CYS A 98 1.23 -3.21 -0.16
N VAL A 99 1.64 -4.26 0.53
CA VAL A 99 1.73 -4.27 1.99
C VAL A 99 3.19 -4.10 2.41
N ASP A 100 3.53 -2.90 2.89
CA ASP A 100 4.80 -2.65 3.56
C ASP A 100 4.63 -2.87 5.07
N PHE A 101 5.14 -3.98 5.56
CA PHE A 101 5.06 -4.35 6.97
C PHE A 101 5.91 -3.44 7.87
N GLY A 102 7.00 -2.89 7.34
CA GLY A 102 7.80 -1.88 8.04
C GLY A 102 6.99 -0.58 8.25
N HIS A 103 6.27 -0.13 7.23
CA HIS A 103 5.36 1.01 7.33
C HIS A 103 4.25 0.78 8.36
N LEU A 104 3.61 -0.39 8.34
CA LEU A 104 2.57 -0.72 9.32
C LEU A 104 3.13 -0.75 10.74
N ASN A 105 4.31 -1.34 10.94
CA ASN A 105 4.98 -1.36 12.24
C ASN A 105 5.35 0.06 12.71
N ALA A 106 5.87 0.90 11.82
CA ALA A 106 6.23 2.28 12.16
C ALA A 106 4.99 3.11 12.53
N ARG A 107 3.88 2.93 11.81
CA ARG A 107 2.60 3.60 12.07
C ARG A 107 2.00 3.24 13.43
N THR A 108 2.17 2.01 13.87
CA THR A 108 1.70 1.50 15.17
C THR A 108 2.76 1.62 16.29
N HIS A 109 3.87 2.30 16.01
CA HIS A 109 4.97 2.49 16.97
C HIS A 109 5.56 1.17 17.49
N GLY A 110 5.69 0.17 16.62
CA GLY A 110 6.33 -1.10 16.93
C GLY A 110 5.40 -2.18 17.50
N GLU A 111 4.13 -2.19 17.12
CA GLU A 111 3.17 -3.19 17.62
C GLU A 111 3.22 -4.53 16.88
N ILE A 112 3.90 -4.64 15.71
CA ILE A 112 4.09 -5.92 15.03
C ILE A 112 5.27 -6.67 15.67
N LYS A 113 4.97 -7.64 16.55
CA LYS A 113 5.96 -8.33 17.38
C LYS A 113 5.95 -9.84 17.22
N THR A 114 4.81 -10.41 16.93
CA THR A 114 4.57 -11.85 16.97
C THR A 114 4.07 -12.38 15.63
N ILE A 115 4.14 -13.69 15.45
CA ILE A 115 3.57 -14.36 14.27
C ILE A 115 2.05 -14.14 14.17
N ASP A 116 1.36 -14.01 15.31
CA ASP A 116 -0.08 -13.79 15.36
C ASP A 116 -0.46 -12.40 14.83
N ASP A 117 0.39 -11.38 15.05
CA ASP A 117 0.18 -10.03 14.51
C ASP A 117 0.20 -10.07 12.97
N TYR A 118 1.16 -10.78 12.39
CA TYR A 118 1.22 -10.98 10.93
C TYR A 118 0.04 -11.82 10.42
N SER A 119 -0.31 -12.91 11.14
CA SER A 119 -1.44 -13.76 10.76
C SER A 119 -2.73 -12.96 10.70
N ALA A 120 -3.00 -12.14 11.71
CA ALA A 120 -4.18 -11.29 11.75
C ALA A 120 -4.26 -10.31 10.55
N MET A 121 -3.12 -9.75 10.11
CA MET A 121 -3.08 -8.90 8.93
C MET A 121 -3.36 -9.69 7.65
N LEU A 122 -2.75 -10.86 7.48
CA LEU A 122 -2.97 -11.72 6.31
C LEU A 122 -4.42 -12.22 6.26
N ASP A 123 -5.00 -12.62 7.40
CA ASP A 123 -6.41 -13.02 7.52
C ASP A 123 -7.34 -11.86 7.15
N LYS A 124 -7.01 -10.64 7.56
CA LYS A 124 -7.77 -9.44 7.20
C LYS A 124 -7.75 -9.17 5.71
N ILE A 125 -6.59 -9.33 5.05
CA ILE A 125 -6.45 -9.19 3.60
C ILE A 125 -7.29 -10.24 2.90
N GLU A 126 -7.16 -11.51 3.29
CA GLU A 126 -7.90 -12.63 2.72
C GLU A 126 -9.41 -12.47 2.86
N ASN A 127 -9.89 -12.10 4.06
CA ASN A 127 -11.30 -11.86 4.33
C ASN A 127 -11.88 -10.69 3.52
N SER A 128 -11.05 -9.69 3.20
CA SER A 128 -11.49 -8.49 2.46
C SER A 128 -11.44 -8.65 0.95
N LEU A 129 -10.41 -9.33 0.43
CA LEU A 129 -10.12 -9.36 -0.99
C LEU A 129 -10.12 -10.79 -1.59
N GLY A 130 -10.17 -11.82 -0.76
CA GLY A 130 -10.11 -13.21 -1.17
C GLY A 130 -8.69 -13.76 -1.27
N HIS A 131 -8.59 -15.08 -1.28
CA HIS A 131 -7.32 -15.82 -1.29
C HIS A 131 -6.44 -15.49 -2.52
N ASP A 132 -7.03 -15.42 -3.70
CA ASP A 132 -6.28 -15.17 -4.94
C ASP A 132 -5.55 -13.84 -4.91
N ARG A 133 -6.19 -12.79 -4.36
CA ARG A 133 -5.56 -11.47 -4.23
C ARG A 133 -4.56 -11.40 -3.09
N LEU A 134 -4.77 -12.15 -2.01
CA LEU A 134 -3.77 -12.33 -0.96
C LEU A 134 -2.50 -12.98 -1.53
N SER A 135 -2.63 -14.08 -2.27
CA SER A 135 -1.49 -14.83 -2.82
C SER A 135 -0.68 -14.04 -3.86
N GLN A 136 -1.29 -13.03 -4.48
CA GLN A 136 -0.69 -12.19 -5.51
C GLN A 136 -0.27 -10.81 -5.01
N MET A 137 -0.56 -10.46 -3.75
CA MET A 137 -0.23 -9.15 -3.21
C MET A 137 1.24 -8.79 -3.41
N HIS A 138 1.56 -7.51 -3.41
CA HIS A 138 2.93 -7.04 -3.41
C HIS A 138 3.39 -6.79 -1.98
N ILE A 139 4.61 -7.23 -1.64
CA ILE A 139 5.15 -7.07 -0.29
C ILE A 139 6.40 -6.20 -0.36
N HIS A 140 6.41 -5.14 0.45
CA HIS A 140 7.62 -4.44 0.84
C HIS A 140 7.97 -4.79 2.28
N PHE A 141 9.26 -4.86 2.58
CA PHE A 141 9.72 -5.13 3.93
C PHE A 141 11.05 -4.44 4.21
N SER A 142 11.07 -3.68 5.28
CA SER A 142 12.29 -3.14 5.89
C SER A 142 12.05 -2.91 7.38
N LYS A 143 13.10 -2.83 8.18
CA LYS A 143 12.98 -2.23 9.50
C LYS A 143 12.87 -0.72 9.36
N ILE A 144 12.11 -0.06 10.22
CA ILE A 144 11.86 1.38 10.10
C ILE A 144 12.01 2.06 11.46
N GLU A 145 12.87 3.09 11.49
CA GLU A 145 12.90 4.04 12.60
C GLU A 145 11.62 4.89 12.56
N TYR A 146 10.97 5.06 13.72
CA TYR A 146 9.74 5.83 13.83
C TYR A 146 9.77 6.82 15.00
N THR A 147 8.89 7.79 14.91
CA THR A 147 8.60 8.81 15.93
C THR A 147 7.11 8.85 16.20
N ASN A 148 6.65 9.76 17.05
CA ASN A 148 5.20 9.99 17.27
C ASN A 148 4.42 10.30 15.98
N SER A 149 5.09 10.71 14.90
CA SER A 149 4.49 10.95 13.58
C SER A 149 4.51 9.73 12.66
N GLY A 150 4.95 8.58 13.16
CA GLY A 150 5.15 7.34 12.41
C GLY A 150 6.55 7.29 11.79
N GLU A 151 6.66 6.73 10.60
CA GLU A 151 7.90 6.52 9.85
C GLU A 151 8.82 7.75 9.83
N ARG A 152 10.10 7.50 10.10
CA ARG A 152 11.19 8.48 9.96
C ARG A 152 12.14 8.12 8.84
N ARG A 153 12.65 6.89 8.82
CA ARG A 153 13.53 6.37 7.76
C ARG A 153 13.59 4.84 7.75
N HIS A 154 13.82 4.29 6.58
CA HIS A 154 14.07 2.87 6.40
C HIS A 154 15.46 2.49 6.91
N LEU A 155 15.54 1.29 7.49
CA LEU A 155 16.74 0.68 8.05
C LEU A 155 16.96 -0.69 7.39
N THR A 156 18.15 -1.23 7.54
CA THR A 156 18.48 -2.59 7.10
C THR A 156 18.06 -3.63 8.14
N PHE A 157 18.06 -4.91 7.75
CA PHE A 157 17.81 -6.02 8.67
C PHE A 157 18.81 -6.12 9.83
N ALA A 158 19.99 -5.50 9.71
CA ALA A 158 21.01 -5.47 10.74
C ALA A 158 20.68 -4.53 11.92
N ASP A 159 19.64 -3.71 11.81
CA ASP A 159 19.21 -2.88 12.94
C ASP A 159 18.62 -3.75 14.06
N GLU A 160 19.05 -3.49 15.30
CA GLU A 160 18.62 -4.26 16.48
C GLU A 160 17.60 -3.49 17.36
N ILE A 161 17.35 -2.22 17.05
CA ILE A 161 16.48 -1.35 17.86
C ILE A 161 15.05 -1.37 17.35
N TYR A 162 14.90 -1.27 16.03
CA TYR A 162 13.59 -1.18 15.39
C TYR A 162 13.20 -2.49 14.70
N GLY A 163 11.89 -2.69 14.56
CA GLY A 163 11.30 -3.80 13.82
C GLY A 163 10.66 -3.36 12.50
N PRO A 164 9.81 -4.21 11.98
CA PRO A 164 9.45 -5.54 12.51
C PRO A 164 10.51 -6.59 12.21
N GLN A 165 10.38 -7.79 12.80
CA GLN A 165 11.23 -8.94 12.45
C GLN A 165 10.64 -9.66 11.24
N TYR A 166 11.53 -10.12 10.34
CA TYR A 166 11.11 -10.71 9.05
C TYR A 166 10.74 -12.19 9.15
N GLU A 167 11.40 -12.92 10.04
CA GLU A 167 11.31 -14.36 10.16
C GLU A 167 9.88 -14.88 10.39
N PRO A 168 9.06 -14.28 11.28
CA PRO A 168 7.69 -14.73 11.49
C PRO A 168 6.81 -14.57 10.24
N LEU A 169 7.03 -13.52 9.44
CA LEU A 169 6.33 -13.33 8.19
C LEU A 169 6.71 -14.41 7.17
N CYS A 170 8.02 -14.71 7.01
CA CYS A 170 8.49 -15.76 6.12
C CYS A 170 7.89 -17.12 6.48
N GLU A 171 7.80 -17.44 7.77
CA GLU A 171 7.22 -18.69 8.23
C GLU A 171 5.74 -18.81 7.81
N LEU A 172 4.97 -17.73 7.91
CA LEU A 172 3.56 -17.72 7.49
C LEU A 172 3.41 -17.81 5.98
N LEU A 173 4.20 -17.06 5.21
CA LEU A 173 4.13 -17.08 3.75
C LEU A 173 4.52 -18.44 3.16
N ALA A 174 5.38 -19.20 3.84
CA ALA A 174 5.75 -20.55 3.43
C ALA A 174 4.64 -21.58 3.68
N LYS A 175 3.63 -21.27 4.51
CA LYS A 175 2.54 -22.17 4.89
C LYS A 175 1.20 -21.86 4.23
N ARG A 176 1.09 -20.70 3.60
CA ARG A 176 -0.13 -20.21 2.93
C ARG A 176 -0.01 -20.27 1.42
#